data_a45a2ed495b33d113e9645feaf7e0c73
#
_entry.id   a45a2ed495b33d113e9645feaf7e0c73
#
_cell.length_a   1.000
_cell.length_b   1.000
_cell.length_c   1.000
_cell.angle_alpha   90.00
_cell.angle_beta   90.00
_cell.angle_gamma   90.00
#
_symmetry.space_group_name_H-M   'P 1'
#
loop_
_entity.id
_entity.type
_entity.pdbx_description
1 polymer ?
#
loop_
_entity_poly.entity_id
_entity_poly.type
_entity_poly.pdbx_seq_one_letter_code
_entity_poly.pdbx_strand_id
1 'polypeptide(L)'
;MYAEHAFDRFYAQKLGIDVENLLVSQPDSGEQALEITENLIRSGAIDIIVIDSVAALTPKSEIEGEMGDSKVGLQARLMSQALRKLTANISKPATCCIFINQLREKIGIMFGNPETTTGGNALKFYASVRLDIRKQTQIKEGEEIVGNHVKVKVVKNKVAPPFRKAEFDIVFGEGISRTFEIIDLATEMNIIKKSGSWFSYGDTKLGQGRDAVKKILADNQELADELEMKIKEMMTNQQPQ
;
A
#
# COMPACT_ATOMS: atom_id res chain seq x y z
N MET A 1 -0.62 -13.84 1.27
CA MET A 1 -1.78 -14.75 1.19
C MET A 1 -2.77 -14.13 0.22
N TYR A 2 -3.10 -14.82 -0.84
CA TYR A 2 -4.00 -14.35 -1.90
C TYR A 2 -5.36 -15.02 -1.76
N ALA A 3 -6.29 -14.34 -1.14
CA ALA A 3 -7.67 -14.82 -1.02
C ALA A 3 -8.48 -14.67 -2.33
N GLU A 4 -7.96 -13.90 -3.29
CA GLU A 4 -8.62 -13.64 -4.59
C GLU A 4 -8.15 -14.56 -5.72
N HIS A 5 -7.25 -15.52 -5.45
CA HIS A 5 -6.70 -16.49 -6.44
C HIS A 5 -6.06 -15.85 -7.70
N ALA A 6 -5.53 -14.63 -7.59
CA ALA A 6 -5.08 -13.81 -8.72
C ALA A 6 -3.59 -13.44 -8.65
N PHE A 7 -2.72 -14.35 -8.17
CA PHE A 7 -1.28 -14.08 -8.11
C PHE A 7 -0.60 -14.33 -9.45
N ASP A 8 -0.01 -13.28 -10.04
CA ASP A 8 0.82 -13.35 -11.23
C ASP A 8 2.32 -13.31 -10.84
N ARG A 9 3.00 -14.44 -11.01
CA ARG A 9 4.42 -14.61 -10.68
C ARG A 9 5.33 -13.71 -11.54
N PHE A 10 5.01 -13.57 -12.83
CA PHE A 10 5.82 -12.77 -13.75
C PHE A 10 5.70 -11.27 -13.45
N TYR A 11 4.48 -10.83 -13.12
CA TYR A 11 4.27 -9.45 -12.71
C TYR A 11 4.97 -9.15 -11.37
N ALA A 12 4.91 -10.06 -10.40
CA ALA A 12 5.61 -9.93 -9.12
C ALA A 12 7.13 -9.80 -9.32
N GLN A 13 7.74 -10.61 -10.18
CA GLN A 13 9.16 -10.51 -10.53
C GLN A 13 9.51 -9.16 -11.14
N LYS A 14 8.68 -8.63 -12.05
CA LYS A 14 8.89 -7.29 -12.63
C LYS A 14 8.88 -6.18 -11.58
N LEU A 15 8.10 -6.35 -10.51
CA LEU A 15 8.07 -5.43 -9.37
C LEU A 15 9.23 -5.62 -8.38
N GLY A 16 10.18 -6.53 -8.68
CA GLY A 16 11.36 -6.78 -7.86
C GLY A 16 11.12 -7.75 -6.68
N ILE A 17 10.01 -8.49 -6.67
CA ILE A 17 9.73 -9.48 -5.62
C ILE A 17 10.54 -10.74 -5.89
N ASP A 18 11.27 -11.24 -4.89
CA ASP A 18 11.90 -12.55 -4.90
C ASP A 18 10.83 -13.65 -4.76
N VAL A 19 10.34 -14.12 -5.91
CA VAL A 19 9.24 -15.10 -5.97
C VAL A 19 9.69 -16.51 -5.56
N GLU A 20 10.99 -16.80 -5.54
CA GLU A 20 11.51 -18.10 -5.08
C GLU A 20 11.42 -18.23 -3.55
N ASN A 21 11.58 -17.12 -2.84
CA ASN A 21 11.46 -17.04 -1.39
C ASN A 21 10.10 -16.53 -0.91
N LEU A 22 9.14 -16.32 -1.81
CA LEU A 22 7.81 -15.87 -1.48
C LEU A 22 6.89 -17.05 -1.12
N LEU A 23 6.38 -17.06 0.11
CA LEU A 23 5.35 -18.02 0.51
C LEU A 23 3.98 -17.53 0.03
N VAL A 24 3.37 -18.26 -0.89
CA VAL A 24 2.02 -18.00 -1.39
C VAL A 24 1.06 -19.04 -0.84
N SER A 25 -0.06 -18.59 -0.29
CA SER A 25 -1.14 -19.46 0.18
C SER A 25 -2.47 -18.98 -0.39
N GLN A 26 -3.29 -19.93 -0.83
CA GLN A 26 -4.63 -19.70 -1.39
C GLN A 26 -5.64 -20.49 -0.55
N PRO A 27 -6.12 -19.94 0.56
CA PRO A 27 -7.05 -20.62 1.46
C PRO A 27 -8.46 -20.69 0.88
N ASP A 28 -9.20 -21.75 1.21
CA ASP A 28 -10.57 -21.98 0.75
C ASP A 28 -11.60 -21.18 1.54
N SER A 29 -11.27 -20.72 2.74
CA SER A 29 -12.18 -19.95 3.59
C SER A 29 -11.45 -18.89 4.41
N GLY A 30 -12.19 -17.91 4.93
CA GLY A 30 -11.66 -16.88 5.80
C GLY A 30 -11.08 -17.43 7.10
N GLU A 31 -11.69 -18.47 7.68
CA GLU A 31 -11.18 -19.16 8.87
C GLU A 31 -9.81 -19.76 8.60
N GLN A 32 -9.67 -20.51 7.51
CA GLN A 32 -8.39 -21.13 7.11
C GLN A 32 -7.30 -20.08 6.88
N ALA A 33 -7.63 -18.98 6.18
CA ALA A 33 -6.73 -17.88 5.95
C ALA A 33 -6.17 -17.30 7.25
N LEU A 34 -7.05 -17.05 8.22
CA LEU A 34 -6.69 -16.43 9.49
C LEU A 34 -5.97 -17.39 10.44
N GLU A 35 -6.26 -18.72 10.37
CA GLU A 35 -5.51 -19.75 11.07
C GLU A 35 -4.08 -19.90 10.53
N ILE A 36 -3.90 -19.93 9.22
CA ILE A 36 -2.57 -19.93 8.60
C ILE A 36 -1.79 -18.69 9.04
N THR A 37 -2.43 -17.52 9.02
CA THR A 37 -1.83 -16.27 9.47
C THR A 37 -1.40 -16.36 10.94
N GLU A 38 -2.24 -16.88 11.83
CA GLU A 38 -1.91 -17.07 13.23
C GLU A 38 -0.70 -18.00 13.42
N ASN A 39 -0.65 -19.11 12.69
CA ASN A 39 0.45 -20.07 12.77
C ASN A 39 1.77 -19.47 12.27
N LEU A 40 1.75 -18.71 11.17
CA LEU A 40 2.92 -18.00 10.65
C LEU A 40 3.44 -16.94 11.64
N ILE A 41 2.56 -16.16 12.25
CA ILE A 41 2.94 -15.19 13.29
C ILE A 41 3.58 -15.93 14.49
N ARG A 42 2.95 -17.01 14.96
CA ARG A 42 3.47 -17.76 16.12
C ARG A 42 4.80 -18.43 15.86
N SER A 43 5.11 -18.78 14.63
CA SER A 43 6.41 -19.37 14.27
C SER A 43 7.58 -18.41 14.48
N GLY A 44 7.33 -17.08 14.38
CA GLY A 44 8.37 -16.05 14.45
C GLY A 44 9.37 -16.08 13.28
N ALA A 45 9.07 -16.86 12.24
CA ALA A 45 9.96 -17.04 11.08
C ALA A 45 9.66 -16.11 9.91
N ILE A 46 8.57 -15.32 10.00
CA ILE A 46 8.08 -14.47 8.92
C ILE A 46 8.04 -13.02 9.37
N ASP A 47 8.72 -12.14 8.67
CA ASP A 47 8.77 -10.71 8.98
C ASP A 47 7.54 -9.95 8.51
N ILE A 48 7.00 -10.31 7.33
CA ILE A 48 5.84 -9.65 6.73
C ILE A 48 4.82 -10.67 6.23
N ILE A 49 3.56 -10.46 6.60
CA ILE A 49 2.40 -11.21 6.09
C ILE A 49 1.45 -10.21 5.44
N VAL A 50 1.08 -10.44 4.19
CA VAL A 50 0.09 -9.63 3.47
C VAL A 50 -1.16 -10.49 3.22
N ILE A 51 -2.33 -9.98 3.60
CA ILE A 51 -3.63 -10.57 3.34
C ILE A 51 -4.34 -9.70 2.29
N ASP A 52 -4.44 -10.22 1.08
CA ASP A 52 -5.08 -9.58 -0.06
C ASP A 52 -6.25 -10.44 -0.56
N SER A 53 -7.48 -10.07 -0.30
CA SER A 53 -7.93 -8.92 0.49
C SER A 53 -8.91 -9.37 1.60
N VAL A 54 -9.23 -8.50 2.56
CA VAL A 54 -10.25 -8.79 3.59
C VAL A 54 -11.61 -9.09 2.95
N ALA A 55 -11.91 -8.47 1.81
CA ALA A 55 -13.16 -8.69 1.07
C ALA A 55 -13.36 -10.15 0.64
N ALA A 56 -12.26 -10.87 0.37
CA ALA A 56 -12.28 -12.27 -0.07
C ALA A 56 -12.23 -13.27 1.09
N LEU A 57 -12.14 -12.84 2.35
CA LEU A 57 -12.20 -13.71 3.52
C LEU A 57 -13.64 -14.13 3.80
N THR A 58 -14.16 -15.03 2.96
CA THR A 58 -15.52 -15.55 3.09
C THR A 58 -15.59 -16.58 4.22
N PRO A 59 -16.51 -16.44 5.19
CA PRO A 59 -16.72 -17.43 6.24
C PRO A 59 -17.11 -18.79 5.66
N LYS A 60 -16.58 -19.87 6.24
CA LYS A 60 -16.88 -21.25 5.81
C LYS A 60 -18.38 -21.53 5.78
N SER A 61 -19.11 -21.11 6.81
CA SER A 61 -20.56 -21.25 6.88
C SER A 61 -21.33 -20.48 5.78
N GLU A 62 -20.74 -19.47 5.19
CA GLU A 62 -21.30 -18.76 4.04
C GLU A 62 -21.06 -19.55 2.76
N ILE A 63 -19.88 -20.16 2.61
CA ILE A 63 -19.51 -21.00 1.46
C ILE A 63 -20.38 -22.26 1.41
N GLU A 64 -20.64 -22.89 2.56
CA GLU A 64 -21.44 -24.11 2.69
C GLU A 64 -22.96 -23.85 2.67
N GLY A 65 -23.40 -22.58 2.66
CA GLY A 65 -24.81 -22.21 2.63
C GLY A 65 -25.40 -22.23 1.24
N GLU A 66 -26.72 -22.12 1.17
CA GLU A 66 -27.44 -22.04 -0.11
C GLU A 66 -27.36 -20.62 -0.70
N MET A 67 -27.45 -20.54 -2.04
CA MET A 67 -27.52 -19.24 -2.73
C MET A 67 -28.79 -18.49 -2.30
N GLY A 68 -28.60 -17.27 -1.80
CA GLY A 68 -29.69 -16.41 -1.31
C GLY A 68 -29.89 -16.41 0.21
N ASP A 69 -29.17 -17.25 0.95
CA ASP A 69 -29.15 -17.21 2.41
C ASP A 69 -28.64 -15.86 2.93
N SER A 70 -29.45 -15.18 3.72
CA SER A 70 -29.01 -13.94 4.38
C SER A 70 -28.20 -14.25 5.63
N LYS A 71 -26.87 -14.18 5.52
CA LYS A 71 -25.93 -14.43 6.63
C LYS A 71 -25.26 -13.14 7.09
N VAL A 72 -26.06 -12.18 7.51
CA VAL A 72 -25.58 -10.84 7.90
C VAL A 72 -24.57 -10.90 9.04
N GLY A 73 -23.43 -10.27 8.85
CA GLY A 73 -22.43 -10.03 9.89
C GLY A 73 -21.49 -11.19 10.20
N LEU A 74 -21.55 -12.32 9.49
CA LEU A 74 -20.64 -13.46 9.72
C LEU A 74 -19.17 -13.06 9.54
N GLN A 75 -18.83 -12.38 8.45
CA GLN A 75 -17.48 -11.91 8.20
C GLN A 75 -17.00 -10.93 9.31
N ALA A 76 -17.86 -10.05 9.79
CA ALA A 76 -17.51 -9.12 10.87
C ALA A 76 -17.24 -9.85 12.20
N ARG A 77 -17.98 -10.93 12.49
CA ARG A 77 -17.75 -11.79 13.66
C ARG A 77 -16.43 -12.55 13.54
N LEU A 78 -16.18 -13.16 12.37
CA LEU A 78 -14.92 -13.84 12.07
C LEU A 78 -13.73 -12.90 12.27
N MET A 79 -13.75 -11.72 11.66
CA MET A 79 -12.70 -10.72 11.79
C MET A 79 -12.51 -10.29 13.26
N SER A 80 -13.59 -10.05 14.00
CA SER A 80 -13.51 -9.66 15.41
C SER A 80 -12.87 -10.73 16.28
N GLN A 81 -13.18 -12.01 16.03
CA GLN A 81 -12.59 -13.14 16.75
C GLN A 81 -11.10 -13.32 16.39
N ALA A 82 -10.79 -13.33 15.11
CA ALA A 82 -9.44 -13.53 14.61
C ALA A 82 -8.49 -12.41 15.07
N LEU A 83 -8.90 -11.15 14.94
CA LEU A 83 -8.05 -10.02 15.34
C LEU A 83 -7.73 -10.00 16.83
N ARG A 84 -8.62 -10.48 17.70
CA ARG A 84 -8.31 -10.67 19.13
C ARG A 84 -7.17 -11.67 19.33
N LYS A 85 -7.20 -12.80 18.61
CA LYS A 85 -6.15 -13.82 18.68
C LYS A 85 -4.85 -13.32 18.07
N LEU A 86 -4.90 -12.75 16.86
CA LEU A 86 -3.73 -12.25 16.16
C LEU A 86 -3.03 -11.15 16.96
N THR A 87 -3.77 -10.18 17.52
CA THR A 87 -3.18 -9.08 18.30
C THR A 87 -2.46 -9.60 19.55
N ALA A 88 -3.00 -10.63 20.21
CA ALA A 88 -2.33 -11.23 21.36
C ALA A 88 -1.02 -11.93 20.97
N ASN A 89 -0.94 -12.48 19.76
CA ASN A 89 0.21 -13.21 19.27
C ASN A 89 1.27 -12.32 18.61
N ILE A 90 0.87 -11.25 17.88
CA ILE A 90 1.77 -10.30 17.19
C ILE A 90 2.67 -9.52 18.16
N SER A 91 2.27 -9.39 19.42
CA SER A 91 3.07 -8.61 20.42
C SER A 91 4.42 -9.22 20.77
N LYS A 92 4.67 -10.48 20.45
CA LYS A 92 5.91 -11.21 20.78
C LYS A 92 6.88 -11.31 19.61
N PRO A 93 6.48 -11.78 18.42
CA PRO A 93 7.33 -11.79 17.22
C PRO A 93 7.30 -10.41 16.54
N ALA A 94 8.38 -10.04 15.84
CA ALA A 94 8.50 -8.80 15.09
C ALA A 94 7.78 -8.85 13.71
N THR A 95 6.72 -9.64 13.58
CA THR A 95 5.99 -9.81 12.31
C THR A 95 5.09 -8.62 12.02
N CYS A 96 5.22 -8.01 10.84
CA CYS A 96 4.29 -7.01 10.33
C CYS A 96 3.15 -7.71 9.56
N CYS A 97 1.89 -7.53 10.01
CA CYS A 97 0.73 -8.08 9.32
C CYS A 97 -0.05 -6.97 8.62
N ILE A 98 -0.12 -7.03 7.28
CA ILE A 98 -0.78 -6.04 6.42
C ILE A 98 -2.09 -6.63 5.92
N PHE A 99 -3.20 -5.94 6.21
CA PHE A 99 -4.52 -6.26 5.66
C PHE A 99 -4.88 -5.27 4.57
N ILE A 100 -5.07 -5.74 3.36
CA ILE A 100 -5.61 -4.94 2.26
C ILE A 100 -7.12 -5.03 2.32
N ASN A 101 -7.82 -3.89 2.25
CA ASN A 101 -9.27 -3.85 2.28
C ASN A 101 -9.81 -2.97 1.17
N GLN A 102 -11.05 -3.23 0.78
CA GLN A 102 -11.76 -2.49 -0.25
C GLN A 102 -12.77 -1.55 0.39
N LEU A 103 -12.94 -0.38 -0.24
CA LEU A 103 -14.02 0.54 0.10
C LEU A 103 -15.31 0.13 -0.61
N ARG A 104 -16.40 0.25 0.11
CA ARG A 104 -17.76 0.07 -0.38
C ARG A 104 -18.59 1.28 0.00
N GLU A 105 -19.62 1.57 -0.74
CA GLU A 105 -20.58 2.62 -0.43
C GLU A 105 -21.83 2.01 0.22
N LYS A 106 -22.28 2.62 1.30
CA LYS A 106 -23.56 2.29 1.92
C LYS A 106 -24.68 3.00 1.17
N ILE A 107 -25.63 2.24 0.66
CA ILE A 107 -26.82 2.77 0.00
C ILE A 107 -27.70 3.49 1.03
N GLY A 108 -28.26 4.65 0.66
CA GLY A 108 -29.25 5.38 1.46
C GLY A 108 -28.70 6.34 2.53
N ILE A 109 -27.38 6.58 2.57
CA ILE A 109 -26.81 7.61 3.44
C ILE A 109 -26.84 8.95 2.71
N MET A 110 -27.76 9.83 3.13
CA MET A 110 -27.90 11.19 2.57
C MET A 110 -26.92 12.19 3.21
N PHE A 111 -26.46 11.94 4.44
CA PHE A 111 -25.57 12.83 5.19
C PHE A 111 -24.40 12.06 5.80
N GLY A 112 -23.19 12.65 5.76
CA GLY A 112 -21.97 12.03 6.28
C GLY A 112 -21.20 11.26 5.22
N ASN A 113 -20.22 10.45 5.67
CA ASN A 113 -19.40 9.65 4.75
C ASN A 113 -20.07 8.30 4.48
N PRO A 114 -20.52 8.02 3.25
CA PRO A 114 -21.13 6.74 2.89
C PRO A 114 -20.12 5.59 2.81
N GLU A 115 -18.81 5.89 2.75
CA GLU A 115 -17.79 4.85 2.59
C GLU A 115 -17.66 3.94 3.79
N THR A 116 -17.59 2.66 3.54
CA THR A 116 -17.38 1.62 4.53
C THR A 116 -16.37 0.59 4.01
N THR A 117 -15.84 -0.23 4.91
CA THR A 117 -14.93 -1.34 4.57
C THR A 117 -15.64 -2.66 4.84
N THR A 118 -15.24 -3.73 4.14
CA THR A 118 -15.68 -5.09 4.40
C THR A 118 -15.10 -5.61 5.73
N GLY A 119 -15.69 -6.67 6.30
CA GLY A 119 -15.22 -7.28 7.55
C GLY A 119 -15.57 -6.50 8.83
N GLY A 120 -16.48 -5.52 8.75
CA GLY A 120 -16.94 -4.75 9.91
C GLY A 120 -15.91 -3.72 10.41
N ASN A 121 -16.03 -3.35 11.69
CA ASN A 121 -15.22 -2.28 12.29
C ASN A 121 -14.00 -2.77 13.07
N ALA A 122 -13.86 -4.06 13.34
CA ALA A 122 -12.82 -4.59 14.23
C ALA A 122 -11.41 -4.19 13.78
N LEU A 123 -11.11 -4.35 12.49
CA LEU A 123 -9.80 -4.02 11.94
C LEU A 123 -9.43 -2.53 12.15
N LYS A 124 -10.41 -1.62 12.09
CA LYS A 124 -10.19 -0.19 12.33
C LYS A 124 -9.70 0.10 13.75
N PHE A 125 -10.14 -0.69 14.73
CA PHE A 125 -9.71 -0.55 16.13
C PHE A 125 -8.37 -1.24 16.39
N TYR A 126 -8.19 -2.46 15.90
CA TYR A 126 -6.98 -3.25 16.15
C TYR A 126 -5.74 -2.74 15.41
N ALA A 127 -5.88 -2.26 14.18
CA ALA A 127 -4.75 -1.77 13.40
C ALA A 127 -3.96 -0.67 14.12
N SER A 128 -2.62 -0.79 14.12
CA SER A 128 -1.71 0.23 14.64
C SER A 128 -1.56 1.38 13.67
N VAL A 129 -1.51 1.09 12.38
CA VAL A 129 -1.44 2.07 11.30
C VAL A 129 -2.58 1.80 10.33
N ARG A 130 -3.23 2.86 9.82
CA ARG A 130 -4.22 2.77 8.75
C ARG A 130 -3.89 3.79 7.67
N LEU A 131 -3.79 3.29 6.45
CA LEU A 131 -3.52 4.09 5.26
C LEU A 131 -4.78 4.09 4.39
N ASP A 132 -5.14 5.27 3.88
CA ASP A 132 -6.17 5.46 2.86
C ASP A 132 -5.46 5.82 1.55
N ILE A 133 -5.57 4.95 0.54
CA ILE A 133 -4.93 5.09 -0.76
C ILE A 133 -5.98 5.47 -1.79
N ARG A 134 -5.77 6.60 -2.49
CA ARG A 134 -6.68 7.14 -3.49
C ARG A 134 -5.96 7.42 -4.80
N LYS A 135 -6.51 6.90 -5.89
CA LYS A 135 -6.14 7.36 -7.22
C LYS A 135 -6.60 8.80 -7.40
N GLN A 136 -5.68 9.66 -7.87
CA GLN A 136 -5.97 11.06 -8.20
C GLN A 136 -6.15 11.22 -9.71
N THR A 137 -5.08 11.04 -10.47
CA THR A 137 -5.07 11.20 -11.93
C THR A 137 -4.40 10.02 -12.61
N GLN A 138 -4.65 9.88 -13.90
CA GLN A 138 -3.94 8.94 -14.75
C GLN A 138 -2.67 9.58 -15.31
N ILE A 139 -1.61 8.79 -15.41
CA ILE A 139 -0.39 9.17 -16.10
C ILE A 139 -0.51 8.65 -17.53
N LYS A 140 -0.26 9.52 -18.50
CA LYS A 140 -0.37 9.19 -19.93
C LYS A 140 0.95 9.48 -20.64
N GLU A 141 1.35 8.58 -21.51
CA GLU A 141 2.37 8.82 -22.54
C GLU A 141 1.68 8.84 -23.90
N GLY A 142 1.52 10.05 -24.48
CA GLY A 142 0.66 10.24 -25.63
C GLY A 142 -0.81 9.94 -25.32
N GLU A 143 -1.39 8.95 -25.99
CA GLU A 143 -2.77 8.49 -25.74
C GLU A 143 -2.86 7.29 -24.78
N GLU A 144 -1.74 6.64 -24.48
CA GLU A 144 -1.68 5.45 -23.64
C GLU A 144 -1.62 5.81 -22.15
N ILE A 145 -2.38 5.06 -21.32
CA ILE A 145 -2.35 5.19 -19.88
C ILE A 145 -1.27 4.24 -19.34
N VAL A 146 -0.18 4.82 -18.83
CA VAL A 146 0.98 4.08 -18.33
C VAL A 146 1.04 3.94 -16.81
N GLY A 147 0.16 4.66 -16.09
CA GLY A 147 0.17 4.61 -14.64
C GLY A 147 -0.90 5.46 -13.99
N ASN A 148 -0.79 5.58 -12.67
CA ASN A 148 -1.66 6.42 -11.86
C ASN A 148 -0.86 7.24 -10.87
N HIS A 149 -1.19 8.51 -10.74
CA HIS A 149 -0.79 9.33 -9.61
C HIS A 149 -1.70 9.00 -8.43
N VAL A 150 -1.13 8.66 -7.28
CA VAL A 150 -1.87 8.24 -6.09
C VAL A 150 -1.53 9.10 -4.90
N LYS A 151 -2.50 9.23 -4.02
CA LYS A 151 -2.36 9.91 -2.74
C LYS A 151 -2.65 8.93 -1.62
N VAL A 152 -1.73 8.85 -0.67
CA VAL A 152 -1.86 8.09 0.56
C VAL A 152 -2.04 9.03 1.74
N LYS A 153 -3.04 8.79 2.56
CA LYS A 153 -3.27 9.51 3.82
C LYS A 153 -3.15 8.55 5.00
N VAL A 154 -2.33 8.90 5.96
CA VAL A 154 -2.23 8.18 7.23
C VAL A 154 -3.43 8.59 8.11
N VAL A 155 -4.50 7.78 8.12
CA VAL A 155 -5.73 8.10 8.85
C VAL A 155 -5.71 7.67 10.32
N LYS A 156 -4.79 6.77 10.68
CA LYS A 156 -4.50 6.36 12.06
C LYS A 156 -3.05 5.96 12.17
N ASN A 157 -2.39 6.37 13.24
CA ASN A 157 -1.04 5.93 13.56
C ASN A 157 -0.87 5.92 15.09
N LYS A 158 -0.43 4.77 15.64
CA LYS A 158 -0.14 4.61 17.09
C LYS A 158 1.36 4.72 17.40
N VAL A 159 2.21 4.72 16.36
CA VAL A 159 3.68 4.70 16.51
C VAL A 159 4.35 5.99 16.05
N ALA A 160 3.60 6.91 15.45
CA ALA A 160 4.06 8.24 15.04
C ALA A 160 2.86 9.19 14.86
N PRO A 161 3.06 10.52 14.70
CA PRO A 161 1.99 11.47 14.44
C PRO A 161 1.17 11.07 13.20
N PRO A 162 -0.18 11.00 13.31
CA PRO A 162 -1.06 10.66 12.18
C PRO A 162 -1.29 11.87 11.25
N PHE A 163 -2.13 11.65 10.23
CA PHE A 163 -2.62 12.65 9.27
C PHE A 163 -1.61 13.17 8.26
N ARG A 164 -0.40 12.60 8.22
CA ARG A 164 0.54 12.87 7.12
C ARG A 164 -0.01 12.31 5.81
N LYS A 165 0.45 12.91 4.72
CA LYS A 165 0.09 12.51 3.35
C LYS A 165 1.38 12.27 2.58
N ALA A 166 1.32 11.33 1.63
CA ALA A 166 2.33 11.12 0.61
C ALA A 166 1.63 11.02 -0.75
N GLU A 167 2.26 11.52 -1.78
CA GLU A 167 1.78 11.45 -3.16
C GLU A 167 2.93 10.90 -4.01
N PHE A 168 2.62 9.95 -4.89
CA PHE A 168 3.61 9.30 -5.74
C PHE A 168 2.94 8.67 -6.97
N ASP A 169 3.77 8.31 -7.94
CA ASP A 169 3.33 7.68 -9.17
C ASP A 169 3.50 6.17 -9.10
N ILE A 170 2.45 5.43 -9.48
CA ILE A 170 2.50 3.99 -9.72
C ILE A 170 2.47 3.77 -11.23
N VAL A 171 3.56 3.26 -11.78
CA VAL A 171 3.72 2.95 -13.20
C VAL A 171 3.45 1.47 -13.43
N PHE A 172 2.68 1.14 -14.44
CA PHE A 172 2.31 -0.25 -14.73
C PHE A 172 3.54 -1.06 -15.14
N GLY A 173 3.78 -2.19 -14.44
CA GLY A 173 4.93 -3.03 -14.62
C GLY A 173 6.24 -2.56 -13.96
N GLU A 174 6.29 -1.33 -13.44
CA GLU A 174 7.41 -0.80 -12.64
C GLU A 174 7.07 -0.73 -11.14
N GLY A 175 5.79 -0.49 -10.80
CA GLY A 175 5.35 -0.21 -9.43
C GLY A 175 5.53 1.26 -9.05
N ILE A 176 5.90 1.55 -7.81
CA ILE A 176 6.16 2.92 -7.34
C ILE A 176 7.42 3.44 -8.01
N SER A 177 7.29 4.54 -8.75
CA SER A 177 8.42 5.13 -9.48
C SER A 177 9.33 5.94 -8.56
N ARG A 178 10.42 5.31 -8.09
CA ARG A 178 11.47 5.97 -7.28
C ARG A 178 11.99 7.25 -7.96
N THR A 179 12.19 7.21 -9.26
CA THR A 179 12.75 8.34 -10.00
C THR A 179 11.82 9.55 -10.02
N PHE A 180 10.52 9.34 -10.24
CA PHE A 180 9.55 10.43 -10.16
C PHE A 180 9.42 10.98 -8.75
N GLU A 181 9.46 10.12 -7.74
CA GLU A 181 9.44 10.53 -6.33
C GLU A 181 10.65 11.42 -5.99
N ILE A 182 11.86 11.05 -6.43
CA ILE A 182 13.06 11.87 -6.25
C ILE A 182 12.87 13.25 -6.93
N ILE A 183 12.37 13.30 -8.17
CA ILE A 183 12.17 14.56 -8.89
C ILE A 183 11.18 15.48 -8.15
N ASP A 184 10.06 14.92 -7.70
CA ASP A 184 9.01 15.69 -7.05
C ASP A 184 9.46 16.21 -5.67
N LEU A 185 10.01 15.34 -4.84
CA LEU A 185 10.51 15.73 -3.52
C LEU A 185 11.69 16.69 -3.60
N ALA A 186 12.65 16.45 -4.51
CA ALA A 186 13.78 17.37 -4.71
C ALA A 186 13.31 18.74 -5.21
N THR A 187 12.25 18.79 -6.02
CA THR A 187 11.65 20.05 -6.50
C THR A 187 10.90 20.76 -5.38
N GLU A 188 10.09 20.04 -4.60
CA GLU A 188 9.36 20.59 -3.44
C GLU A 188 10.32 21.19 -2.40
N MET A 189 11.44 20.51 -2.16
CA MET A 189 12.49 20.96 -1.22
C MET A 189 13.47 21.98 -1.82
N ASN A 190 13.27 22.43 -3.07
CA ASN A 190 14.15 23.35 -3.79
C ASN A 190 15.60 22.82 -3.95
N ILE A 191 15.85 21.53 -3.86
CA ILE A 191 17.13 20.89 -4.22
C ILE A 191 17.29 20.95 -5.73
N ILE A 192 16.23 20.58 -6.48
CA ILE A 192 16.11 20.80 -7.92
C ILE A 192 15.32 22.09 -8.13
N LYS A 193 15.85 23.01 -8.91
CA LYS A 193 15.17 24.24 -9.29
C LYS A 193 14.33 24.01 -10.54
N LYS A 194 13.05 24.40 -10.49
CA LYS A 194 12.12 24.37 -11.62
C LYS A 194 11.84 25.80 -12.08
N SER A 195 12.12 26.08 -13.35
CA SER A 195 11.79 27.37 -14.01
C SER A 195 10.95 27.08 -15.27
N GLY A 196 9.66 27.35 -15.21
CA GLY A 196 8.72 26.93 -16.24
C GLY A 196 8.71 25.42 -16.39
N SER A 197 9.06 24.89 -17.57
CA SER A 197 9.19 23.46 -17.84
C SER A 197 10.62 22.92 -17.64
N TRP A 198 11.60 23.76 -17.32
CA TRP A 198 13.00 23.38 -17.17
C TRP A 198 13.37 23.05 -15.74
N PHE A 199 14.14 21.98 -15.58
CA PHE A 199 14.69 21.52 -14.32
C PHE A 199 16.20 21.67 -14.32
N SER A 200 16.78 22.12 -13.19
CA SER A 200 18.22 22.26 -13.02
C SER A 200 18.65 21.88 -11.60
N TYR A 201 19.85 21.33 -11.49
CA TYR A 201 20.49 20.98 -10.23
C TYR A 201 21.87 21.66 -10.17
N GLY A 202 22.05 22.54 -9.21
CA GLY A 202 23.20 23.48 -9.23
C GLY A 202 23.21 24.31 -10.51
N ASP A 203 24.32 24.25 -11.22
CA ASP A 203 24.52 24.93 -12.52
C ASP A 203 24.18 24.02 -13.72
N THR A 204 23.84 22.77 -13.48
CA THR A 204 23.56 21.77 -14.52
C THR A 204 22.07 21.74 -14.88
N LYS A 205 21.76 21.88 -16.16
CA LYS A 205 20.42 21.69 -16.69
C LYS A 205 20.13 20.19 -16.80
N LEU A 206 19.06 19.72 -16.11
CA LEU A 206 18.64 18.32 -16.15
C LEU A 206 17.69 18.00 -17.32
N GLY A 207 16.94 19.01 -17.84
CA GLY A 207 16.05 18.80 -18.97
C GLY A 207 14.74 19.57 -18.90
N GLN A 208 13.94 19.41 -19.95
CA GLN A 208 12.62 20.00 -20.07
C GLN A 208 11.54 18.94 -19.85
N GLY A 209 10.71 19.14 -18.81
CA GLY A 209 9.67 18.18 -18.40
C GLY A 209 10.19 17.06 -17.48
N ARG A 210 9.28 16.46 -16.70
CA ARG A 210 9.60 15.38 -15.75
C ARG A 210 10.17 14.14 -16.43
N ASP A 211 9.68 13.80 -17.63
CA ASP A 211 10.09 12.58 -18.35
C ASP A 211 11.53 12.69 -18.86
N ALA A 212 11.97 13.89 -19.28
CA ALA A 212 13.36 14.12 -19.66
C ALA A 212 14.30 13.97 -18.44
N VAL A 213 13.89 14.49 -17.28
CA VAL A 213 14.66 14.35 -16.04
C VAL A 213 14.66 12.88 -15.57
N LYS A 214 13.52 12.16 -15.69
CA LYS A 214 13.44 10.71 -15.39
C LYS A 214 14.50 9.92 -16.16
N LYS A 215 14.63 10.18 -17.47
CA LYS A 215 15.64 9.52 -18.32
C LYS A 215 17.06 9.79 -17.84
N ILE A 216 17.39 11.06 -17.55
CA ILE A 216 18.71 11.42 -17.04
C ILE A 216 19.03 10.76 -15.71
N LEU A 217 18.08 10.70 -14.78
CA LEU A 217 18.28 10.03 -13.49
C LEU A 217 18.33 8.50 -13.62
N ALA A 218 17.63 7.93 -14.59
CA ALA A 218 17.72 6.50 -14.89
C ALA A 218 19.11 6.12 -15.46
N ASP A 219 19.68 6.98 -16.30
CA ASP A 219 20.99 6.78 -16.90
C ASP A 219 22.15 7.15 -15.95
N ASN A 220 21.87 7.93 -14.90
CA ASN A 220 22.86 8.40 -13.92
C ASN A 220 22.43 8.07 -12.50
N GLN A 221 22.71 6.84 -12.09
CA GLN A 221 22.37 6.33 -10.76
C GLN A 221 23.05 7.10 -9.63
N GLU A 222 24.30 7.57 -9.84
CA GLU A 222 25.03 8.34 -8.83
C GLU A 222 24.31 9.67 -8.50
N LEU A 223 23.83 10.34 -9.51
CA LEU A 223 23.04 11.57 -9.33
C LEU A 223 21.70 11.29 -8.62
N ALA A 224 21.03 10.18 -8.96
CA ALA A 224 19.79 9.79 -8.31
C ALA A 224 20.01 9.50 -6.82
N ASP A 225 21.09 8.79 -6.48
CA ASP A 225 21.45 8.45 -5.10
C ASP A 225 21.88 9.71 -4.30
N GLU A 226 22.62 10.65 -4.93
CA GLU A 226 22.97 11.93 -4.32
C GLU A 226 21.72 12.75 -3.96
N LEU A 227 20.78 12.87 -4.88
CA LEU A 227 19.53 13.60 -4.67
C LEU A 227 18.68 12.94 -3.56
N GLU A 228 18.57 11.62 -3.57
CA GLU A 228 17.84 10.88 -2.53
C GLU A 228 18.47 11.08 -1.14
N MET A 229 19.79 11.05 -1.05
CA MET A 229 20.50 11.30 0.21
C MET A 229 20.21 12.72 0.74
N LYS A 230 20.26 13.74 -0.11
CA LYS A 230 19.92 15.12 0.27
C LYS A 230 18.48 15.27 0.71
N ILE A 231 17.54 14.62 0.02
CA ILE A 231 16.12 14.58 0.43
C ILE A 231 15.99 13.99 1.83
N LYS A 232 16.61 12.84 2.09
CA LYS A 232 16.57 12.16 3.40
C LYS A 232 17.16 13.03 4.52
N GLU A 233 18.28 13.68 4.27
CA GLU A 233 18.91 14.61 5.23
C GLU A 233 17.98 15.78 5.57
N MET A 234 17.37 16.40 4.57
CA MET A 234 16.44 17.51 4.80
C MET A 234 15.19 17.07 5.53
N MET A 235 14.63 15.89 5.20
CA MET A 235 13.48 15.31 5.91
C MET A 235 13.79 15.03 7.39
N THR A 236 14.98 14.52 7.69
CA THR A 236 15.42 14.22 9.06
C THR A 236 15.57 15.51 9.87
N ASN A 237 16.13 16.56 9.28
CA ASN A 237 16.32 17.85 9.93
C ASN A 237 15.01 18.64 10.14
N GLN A 238 13.94 18.32 9.42
CA GLN A 238 12.61 18.93 9.55
C GLN A 238 11.70 18.19 10.56
N GLN A 239 12.12 17.06 11.13
CA GLN A 239 11.36 16.42 12.19
C GLN A 239 11.57 17.24 13.49
N PRO A 240 10.52 17.82 14.10
CA PRO A 240 10.63 18.40 15.42
C PRO A 240 11.00 17.31 16.42
N GLN A 241 12.01 17.59 17.23
CA GLN A 241 12.43 16.75 18.37
C GLN A 241 11.27 16.52 19.36
#